data_1dce12719eb810b1ff88e8ad14857b4a
#
_entry.id   1dce12719eb810b1ff88e8ad14857b4a
#
_cell.length_a   1.000
_cell.length_b   1.000
_cell.length_c   1.000
_cell.angle_alpha   90.00
_cell.angle_beta   90.00
_cell.angle_gamma   90.00
#
_symmetry.space_group_name_H-M   'P 1'
#
loop_
_entity.id
_entity.type
_entity.pdbx_description
1 polymer ?
#
loop_
_entity_poly.entity_id
_entity_poly.type
_entity_poly.pdbx_seq_one_letter_code
_entity_poly.pdbx_strand_id
1 'polypeptide(L)'
;AGIKNMDMAKVLVLKDEVVYQPGQVVSKTLAQNEHLSVTLFAFDKGEEISTHESGGDAFVTCLDGVGKITIDGVDYELHEGESIVMPAKHPHAVFGKEQFKMLLVVVF
;
A
#
# COMPACT_ATOMS: atom_id res chain seq x y z
N ALA A 1 -14.74 10.43 13.16
CA ALA A 1 -15.38 10.63 11.94
C ALA A 1 -14.69 9.97 10.75
N GLY A 2 -13.68 10.57 10.10
CA GLY A 2 -13.12 10.00 8.86
C GLY A 2 -11.98 9.00 9.07
N ILE A 3 -11.10 9.24 10.01
CA ILE A 3 -9.93 8.40 10.28
C ILE A 3 -10.23 7.42 11.41
N LYS A 4 -9.83 6.16 11.22
CA LYS A 4 -9.93 5.09 12.22
C LYS A 4 -8.60 4.35 12.34
N ASN A 5 -8.46 3.56 13.40
CA ASN A 5 -7.31 2.70 13.68
C ASN A 5 -5.98 3.45 13.87
N MET A 6 -6.04 4.74 14.15
CA MET A 6 -4.89 5.57 14.51
C MET A 6 -5.27 6.51 15.64
N ASP A 7 -4.32 6.84 16.49
CA ASP A 7 -4.52 7.84 17.54
C ASP A 7 -4.67 9.23 16.92
N MET A 8 -5.58 10.03 17.49
CA MET A 8 -5.76 11.42 17.11
C MET A 8 -4.80 12.32 17.87
N ALA A 9 -4.42 13.45 17.23
CA ALA A 9 -3.61 14.50 17.85
C ALA A 9 -2.31 13.98 18.49
N LYS A 10 -1.66 13.02 17.80
CA LYS A 10 -0.42 12.40 18.22
C LYS A 10 0.53 12.31 17.03
N VAL A 11 1.80 12.62 17.26
CA VAL A 11 2.82 12.42 16.22
C VAL A 11 3.09 10.93 16.07
N LEU A 12 2.97 10.43 14.86
CA LEU A 12 3.11 9.02 14.53
C LEU A 12 4.12 8.83 13.40
N VAL A 13 4.79 7.69 13.39
CA VAL A 13 5.61 7.22 12.28
C VAL A 13 4.82 6.13 11.57
N LEU A 14 4.40 6.36 10.33
CA LEU A 14 3.47 5.46 9.63
C LEU A 14 3.99 4.03 9.50
N LYS A 15 5.28 3.84 9.25
CA LYS A 15 5.84 2.49 9.12
C LYS A 15 5.74 1.67 10.41
N ASP A 16 5.59 2.33 11.57
CA ASP A 16 5.45 1.66 12.87
C ASP A 16 3.98 1.31 13.18
N GLU A 17 3.04 1.77 12.35
CA GLU A 17 1.60 1.53 12.54
C GLU A 17 1.12 0.20 11.96
N VAL A 18 1.98 -0.51 11.25
CA VAL A 18 1.71 -1.84 10.70
C VAL A 18 2.97 -2.69 10.84
N VAL A 19 2.80 -3.98 11.16
CA VAL A 19 3.90 -4.88 11.53
C VAL A 19 3.95 -6.06 10.56
N TYR A 20 5.16 -6.45 10.14
CA TYR A 20 5.37 -7.66 9.37
C TYR A 20 4.95 -8.90 10.16
N GLN A 21 4.24 -9.81 9.50
CA GLN A 21 3.90 -11.13 10.04
C GLN A 21 4.44 -12.21 9.11
N PRO A 22 5.07 -13.27 9.63
CA PRO A 22 5.65 -14.32 8.79
C PRO A 22 4.65 -14.90 7.80
N GLY A 23 5.02 -14.89 6.51
CA GLY A 23 4.23 -15.45 5.43
C GLY A 23 2.93 -14.72 5.12
N GLN A 24 2.79 -13.46 5.54
CA GLN A 24 1.52 -12.75 5.42
C GLN A 24 1.66 -11.38 4.77
N VAL A 25 0.54 -10.92 4.19
CA VAL A 25 0.27 -9.51 3.91
C VAL A 25 -0.68 -9.02 4.99
N VAL A 26 -0.25 -8.02 5.74
CA VAL A 26 -1.05 -7.40 6.80
C VAL A 26 -1.54 -6.05 6.32
N SER A 27 -2.81 -5.74 6.56
CA SER A 27 -3.38 -4.44 6.21
C SER A 27 -4.05 -3.77 7.40
N LYS A 28 -4.02 -2.44 7.40
CA LYS A 28 -4.69 -1.61 8.40
C LYS A 28 -5.39 -0.47 7.68
N THR A 29 -6.73 -0.52 7.65
CA THR A 29 -7.53 0.51 7.00
C THR A 29 -7.65 1.73 7.90
N LEU A 30 -7.28 2.90 7.37
CA LEU A 30 -7.31 4.16 8.11
C LEU A 30 -8.54 4.99 7.77
N ALA A 31 -9.03 4.90 6.54
CA ALA A 31 -10.25 5.57 6.09
C ALA A 31 -10.81 4.84 4.87
N GLN A 32 -12.14 4.83 4.75
CA GLN A 32 -12.79 4.25 3.58
C GLN A 32 -14.19 4.85 3.43
N ASN A 33 -14.47 5.39 2.25
CA ASN A 33 -15.79 5.87 1.85
C ASN A 33 -15.94 5.78 0.32
N GLU A 34 -17.01 6.36 -0.21
CA GLU A 34 -17.27 6.30 -1.66
C GLU A 34 -16.29 7.12 -2.50
N HIS A 35 -15.53 8.04 -1.88
CA HIS A 35 -14.61 8.95 -2.58
C HIS A 35 -13.15 8.50 -2.48
N LEU A 36 -12.78 7.82 -1.39
CA LEU A 36 -11.39 7.43 -1.16
C LEU A 36 -11.26 6.24 -0.21
N SER A 37 -10.10 5.59 -0.25
CA SER A 37 -9.66 4.68 0.79
C SER A 37 -8.19 4.95 1.13
N VAL A 38 -7.84 4.77 2.40
CA VAL A 38 -6.46 4.93 2.90
C VAL A 38 -6.13 3.70 3.71
N THR A 39 -5.08 2.98 3.30
CA THR A 39 -4.71 1.70 3.92
C THR A 39 -3.18 1.60 4.04
N LEU A 40 -2.73 1.09 5.18
CA LEU A 40 -1.34 0.69 5.37
C LEU A 40 -1.21 -0.82 5.10
N PHE A 41 -0.13 -1.22 4.44
CA PHE A 41 0.19 -2.63 4.20
C PHE A 41 1.59 -2.94 4.66
N ALA A 42 1.76 -4.16 5.18
CA ALA A 42 3.07 -4.75 5.44
C ALA A 42 3.11 -6.13 4.77
N PHE A 43 4.05 -6.29 3.84
CA PHE A 43 4.28 -7.53 3.10
C PHE A 43 5.51 -8.22 3.66
N ASP A 44 5.40 -9.46 4.10
CA ASP A 44 6.58 -10.27 4.32
C ASP A 44 7.29 -10.52 2.99
N LYS A 45 8.59 -10.79 3.01
CA LYS A 45 9.36 -11.03 1.80
C LYS A 45 8.73 -12.16 0.98
N GLY A 46 8.51 -11.90 -0.31
CA GLY A 46 7.94 -12.86 -1.24
C GLY A 46 6.41 -12.90 -1.26
N GLU A 47 5.75 -12.19 -0.37
CA GLU A 47 4.28 -12.13 -0.37
C GLU A 47 3.78 -11.09 -1.37
N GLU A 48 2.56 -11.29 -1.87
CA GLU A 48 2.02 -10.45 -2.93
C GLU A 48 0.51 -10.25 -2.84
N ILE A 49 0.06 -9.20 -3.50
CA ILE A 49 -1.33 -9.03 -3.93
C ILE A 49 -1.34 -9.27 -5.44
N SER A 50 -2.05 -10.30 -5.88
CA SER A 50 -2.10 -10.71 -7.29
C SER A 50 -2.74 -9.63 -8.17
N THR A 51 -2.56 -9.77 -9.48
CA THR A 51 -3.06 -8.82 -10.48
C THR A 51 -4.55 -8.61 -10.35
N HIS A 52 -4.94 -7.35 -10.27
CA HIS A 52 -6.33 -6.90 -10.19
C HIS A 52 -6.45 -5.48 -10.73
N GLU A 53 -7.67 -4.97 -10.82
CA GLU A 53 -7.96 -3.60 -11.22
C GLU A 53 -8.68 -2.86 -10.09
N SER A 54 -8.53 -1.55 -10.05
CA SER A 54 -9.25 -0.69 -9.11
C SER A 54 -10.11 0.30 -9.89
N GLY A 55 -11.25 0.69 -9.31
CA GLY A 55 -12.12 1.73 -9.88
C GLY A 55 -11.56 3.15 -9.69
N GLY A 56 -10.55 3.34 -8.87
CA GLY A 56 -9.89 4.62 -8.62
C GLY A 56 -8.41 4.59 -8.92
N ASP A 57 -7.81 5.78 -8.98
CA ASP A 57 -6.36 5.91 -9.07
C ASP A 57 -5.74 5.55 -7.72
N ALA A 58 -4.76 4.67 -7.73
CA ALA A 58 -4.13 4.16 -6.50
C ALA A 58 -2.74 4.75 -6.33
N PHE A 59 -2.60 5.64 -5.35
CA PHE A 59 -1.34 6.29 -4.99
C PHE A 59 -0.61 5.42 -3.96
N VAL A 60 0.60 4.96 -4.31
CA VAL A 60 1.42 4.10 -3.45
C VAL A 60 2.68 4.83 -3.04
N THR A 61 2.97 4.85 -1.73
CA THR A 61 4.23 5.33 -1.19
C THR A 61 4.91 4.22 -0.39
N CYS A 62 6.16 3.91 -0.71
CA CYS A 62 6.96 2.97 0.06
C CYS A 62 7.39 3.62 1.38
N LEU A 63 7.06 2.98 2.49
CA LEU A 63 7.42 3.42 3.85
C LEU A 63 8.64 2.69 4.40
N ASP A 64 8.88 1.46 3.94
CA ASP A 64 9.96 0.59 4.42
C ASP A 64 10.23 -0.51 3.39
N GLY A 65 11.48 -0.94 3.28
CA GLY A 65 11.88 -2.07 2.46
C GLY A 65 11.85 -1.80 0.95
N VAL A 66 11.56 -2.86 0.17
CA VAL A 66 11.56 -2.80 -1.29
C VAL A 66 10.35 -3.53 -1.84
N GLY A 67 9.53 -2.83 -2.61
CA GLY A 67 8.39 -3.40 -3.30
C GLY A 67 8.58 -3.41 -4.81
N LYS A 68 7.93 -4.37 -5.47
CA LYS A 68 7.80 -4.39 -6.93
C LYS A 68 6.34 -4.16 -7.27
N ILE A 69 6.08 -3.11 -8.02
CA ILE A 69 4.76 -2.76 -8.52
C ILE A 69 4.71 -3.10 -10.00
N THR A 70 3.73 -3.90 -10.41
CA THR A 70 3.53 -4.24 -11.82
C THR A 70 2.27 -3.54 -12.32
N ILE A 71 2.39 -2.74 -13.38
CA ILE A 71 1.28 -2.02 -14.01
C ILE A 71 1.31 -2.33 -15.50
N ASP A 72 0.21 -2.87 -16.04
CA ASP A 72 0.10 -3.25 -17.45
C ASP A 72 1.28 -4.16 -17.89
N GLY A 73 1.72 -5.05 -17.01
CA GLY A 73 2.83 -5.96 -17.29
C GLY A 73 4.23 -5.35 -17.19
N VAL A 74 4.35 -4.08 -16.81
CA VAL A 74 5.65 -3.40 -16.61
C VAL A 74 5.98 -3.33 -15.13
N ASP A 75 7.18 -3.76 -14.75
CA ASP A 75 7.64 -3.78 -13.37
C ASP A 75 8.34 -2.48 -12.98
N TYR A 76 8.01 -1.99 -11.79
CA TYR A 76 8.64 -0.82 -11.17
C TYR A 76 9.11 -1.21 -9.77
N GLU A 77 10.36 -0.92 -9.44
CA GLU A 77 10.90 -1.14 -8.10
C GLU A 77 10.72 0.13 -7.27
N LEU A 78 10.18 -0.02 -6.07
CA LEU A 78 9.87 1.08 -5.17
C LEU A 78 10.67 0.94 -3.89
N HIS A 79 11.42 1.99 -3.53
CA HIS A 79 12.22 2.07 -2.31
C HIS A 79 11.63 3.09 -1.35
N GLU A 80 12.09 3.08 -0.10
CA GLU A 80 11.62 3.97 0.95
C GLU A 80 11.60 5.45 0.48
N GLY A 81 10.46 6.09 0.66
CA GLY A 81 10.23 7.47 0.25
C GLY A 81 9.79 7.66 -1.19
N GLU A 82 9.84 6.61 -2.02
CA GLU A 82 9.41 6.67 -3.42
C GLU A 82 7.92 6.35 -3.55
N SER A 83 7.28 6.94 -4.57
CA SER A 83 5.85 6.77 -4.84
C SER A 83 5.60 6.47 -6.30
N ILE A 84 4.46 5.83 -6.56
CA ILE A 84 3.94 5.58 -7.91
C ILE A 84 2.42 5.63 -7.88
N VAL A 85 1.80 6.08 -8.98
CA VAL A 85 0.35 6.01 -9.15
C VAL A 85 0.01 4.87 -10.09
N MET A 86 -0.84 3.96 -9.62
CA MET A 86 -1.43 2.91 -10.44
C MET A 86 -2.75 3.45 -10.98
N PRO A 87 -2.88 3.69 -12.30
CA PRO A 87 -4.07 4.33 -12.84
C PRO A 87 -5.30 3.42 -12.74
N ALA A 88 -6.47 4.04 -12.55
CA ALA A 88 -7.75 3.34 -12.48
C ALA A 88 -7.95 2.44 -13.70
N LYS A 89 -8.52 1.26 -13.48
CA LYS A 89 -8.90 0.29 -14.52
C LYS A 89 -7.72 -0.30 -15.30
N HIS A 90 -6.49 -0.12 -14.82
CA HIS A 90 -5.31 -0.79 -15.38
C HIS A 90 -4.93 -1.97 -14.48
N PRO A 91 -4.61 -3.14 -15.05
CA PRO A 91 -4.18 -4.30 -14.25
C PRO A 91 -2.90 -3.97 -13.49
N HIS A 92 -2.88 -4.27 -12.20
CA HIS A 92 -1.71 -4.05 -11.36
C HIS A 92 -1.56 -5.13 -10.30
N ALA A 93 -0.32 -5.32 -9.85
CA ALA A 93 0.05 -6.25 -8.78
C ALA A 93 1.12 -5.63 -7.90
N VAL A 94 1.19 -6.10 -6.66
CA VAL A 94 2.18 -5.63 -5.67
C VAL A 94 2.89 -6.84 -5.07
N PHE A 95 4.22 -6.78 -5.02
CA PHE A 95 5.05 -7.88 -4.55
C PHE A 95 6.11 -7.36 -3.58
N GLY A 96 6.28 -8.03 -2.45
CA GLY A 96 7.36 -7.74 -1.51
C GLY A 96 8.68 -8.35 -1.99
N LYS A 97 9.49 -7.58 -2.69
CA LYS A 97 10.81 -8.02 -3.14
C LYS A 97 11.74 -8.29 -1.97
N GLU A 98 11.69 -7.41 -0.99
CA GLU A 98 12.12 -7.62 0.39
C GLU A 98 10.88 -7.42 1.27
N GLN A 99 11.00 -7.48 2.60
CA GLN A 99 9.93 -6.99 3.45
C GLN A 99 9.60 -5.56 3.03
N PHE A 100 8.32 -5.25 2.91
CA PHE A 100 7.86 -4.01 2.26
C PHE A 100 6.63 -3.46 2.96
N LYS A 101 6.68 -2.19 3.35
CA LYS A 101 5.52 -1.47 3.86
C LYS A 101 5.15 -0.35 2.92
N MET A 102 3.86 -0.14 2.72
CA MET A 102 3.36 0.94 1.86
C MET A 102 2.12 1.61 2.44
N LEU A 103 1.98 2.89 2.11
CA LEU A 103 0.73 3.62 2.23
C LEU A 103 0.04 3.56 0.87
N LEU A 104 -1.23 3.17 0.88
CA LEU A 104 -2.07 3.14 -0.31
C LEU A 104 -3.23 4.10 -0.14
N VAL A 105 -3.36 5.06 -1.06
CA VAL A 105 -4.50 5.97 -1.14
C VAL A 105 -5.17 5.76 -2.48
N VAL A 106 -6.43 5.31 -2.46
CA VAL A 106 -7.23 5.16 -3.68
C VAL A 106 -8.20 6.32 -3.76
N VAL A 107 -8.21 7.02 -4.88
CA VAL A 107 -9.10 8.15 -5.15
C VAL A 107 -10.07 7.73 -6.25
N PHE A 108 -11.31 7.61 -5.88
CA PHE A 108 -12.39 7.15 -6.77
C PHE A 108 -12.99 8.29 -7.60
#